data_805dcbb47ef151c1730af5c4c0469f95
#
_entry.id   805dcbb47ef151c1730af5c4c0469f95
#
_cell.length_a   1.000
_cell.length_b   1.000
_cell.length_c   1.000
_cell.angle_alpha   90.00
_cell.angle_beta   90.00
_cell.angle_gamma   90.00
#
_symmetry.space_group_name_H-M   'P 1'
#
loop_
_entity.id
_entity.type
_entity.pdbx_description
1 polymer ?
#
loop_
_entity_poly.entity_id
_entity_poly.type
_entity_poly.pdbx_seq_one_letter_code
_entity_poly.pdbx_strand_id
1 'polypeptide(L)'
;MSLVPDEWRRAGSVVAIIGLGKSGVAAARLLAREGVRVYASDASDHPYAGAAAEALKGVPWVDVEVGRHDLNKIRHAAGVVVSPGVPPDAPVLTAARHAGVAIVSELDLGFRALAALHPGTRSIAITGTNGKTTTTALVAHLLSAAGLQSTTAGNIGRPVTDLAMANERYQWLSLEVSSFQLHDSPNFAPEIGVLTNLAPDHLDRYPSVEAYYADKRLLFRNATADDIWVLNADDRLVLELARGVAGRKVLFSLAQSADAWYDAEPRVLRLGGEPLIQRDQLHLLGDHNVANALAAALAVHEAGVPMSLIGAGLRSFRALPHRLEPVREVNRVLWINDSKATNIAATTVAVLAMQRPFVLLLGGRHKGEPYTGLAPLLADRCRLVIAYGEAGRLVEQDLGGQVPLERGSTFEDVVARAGLAARPGDAVLLSPACSSYDMFKNYEERGATFRRLVEAL
;
A
#
# COMPACT_ATOMS: atom_id res chain seq x y z
N MET A 1 20.88 3.22 -19.51
CA MET A 1 21.25 2.34 -18.38
C MET A 1 21.15 0.90 -18.87
N SER A 2 22.11 0.00 -18.59
CA SER A 2 21.99 -1.43 -18.93
C SER A 2 20.86 -2.06 -18.11
N LEU A 3 20.06 -2.92 -18.70
CA LEU A 3 18.93 -3.61 -18.04
C LEU A 3 19.41 -4.39 -16.80
N VAL A 4 20.48 -5.17 -16.96
CA VAL A 4 21.16 -5.87 -15.86
C VAL A 4 22.63 -5.51 -15.84
N PRO A 5 23.30 -5.52 -14.67
CA PRO A 5 24.75 -5.35 -14.60
C PRO A 5 25.51 -6.34 -15.47
N ASP A 6 26.60 -5.92 -16.10
CA ASP A 6 27.38 -6.80 -16.99
C ASP A 6 27.99 -7.99 -16.25
N GLU A 7 28.33 -7.81 -14.96
CA GLU A 7 28.83 -8.90 -14.10
C GLU A 7 27.82 -10.03 -13.90
N TRP A 8 26.51 -9.75 -14.01
CA TRP A 8 25.45 -10.75 -13.88
C TRP A 8 25.36 -11.68 -15.11
N ARG A 9 25.86 -11.20 -16.27
CA ARG A 9 25.88 -11.96 -17.54
C ARG A 9 27.19 -12.71 -17.78
N ARG A 10 28.19 -12.59 -16.88
CA ARG A 10 29.45 -13.32 -17.02
C ARG A 10 29.25 -14.82 -16.97
N ALA A 11 30.04 -15.56 -17.73
CA ALA A 11 30.01 -17.02 -17.72
C ALA A 11 30.26 -17.55 -16.29
N GLY A 12 29.37 -18.41 -15.82
CA GLY A 12 29.42 -18.98 -14.48
C GLY A 12 28.76 -18.13 -13.38
N SER A 13 28.42 -16.86 -13.64
CA SER A 13 27.69 -16.03 -12.67
C SER A 13 26.27 -16.54 -12.42
N VAL A 14 25.83 -16.44 -11.16
CA VAL A 14 24.47 -16.77 -10.72
C VAL A 14 23.94 -15.57 -9.94
N VAL A 15 22.73 -15.12 -10.24
CA VAL A 15 22.02 -14.13 -9.45
C VAL A 15 21.03 -14.84 -8.53
N ALA A 16 21.04 -14.50 -7.25
CA ALA A 16 20.11 -15.08 -6.30
C ALA A 16 18.82 -14.23 -6.21
N ILE A 17 17.67 -14.87 -6.14
CA ILE A 17 16.38 -14.25 -5.84
C ILE A 17 15.90 -14.77 -4.49
N ILE A 18 15.59 -13.85 -3.59
CA ILE A 18 15.15 -14.15 -2.23
C ILE A 18 13.68 -13.74 -2.06
N GLY A 19 12.85 -14.74 -1.77
CA GLY A 19 11.39 -14.62 -1.68
C GLY A 19 10.70 -14.88 -3.02
N LEU A 20 9.85 -15.91 -3.05
CA LEU A 20 9.12 -16.39 -4.25
C LEU A 20 7.66 -15.95 -4.26
N GLY A 21 7.38 -14.73 -3.83
CA GLY A 21 6.13 -14.06 -4.12
C GLY A 21 6.02 -13.66 -5.61
N LYS A 22 4.97 -12.93 -5.97
CA LYS A 22 4.76 -12.45 -7.36
C LYS A 22 5.98 -11.70 -7.91
N SER A 23 6.61 -10.85 -7.09
CA SER A 23 7.80 -10.07 -7.44
C SER A 23 9.01 -10.96 -7.73
N GLY A 24 9.27 -11.98 -6.89
CA GLY A 24 10.40 -12.89 -7.10
C GLY A 24 10.24 -13.75 -8.36
N VAL A 25 9.03 -14.24 -8.62
CA VAL A 25 8.74 -14.99 -9.85
C VAL A 25 8.92 -14.12 -11.10
N ALA A 26 8.45 -12.88 -11.07
CA ALA A 26 8.60 -11.96 -12.19
C ALA A 26 10.08 -11.58 -12.43
N ALA A 27 10.84 -11.31 -11.37
CA ALA A 27 12.28 -11.05 -11.45
C ALA A 27 13.05 -12.25 -12.01
N ALA A 28 12.72 -13.49 -11.59
CA ALA A 28 13.35 -14.70 -12.10
C ALA A 28 13.14 -14.85 -13.61
N ARG A 29 11.92 -14.62 -14.09
CA ARG A 29 11.58 -14.68 -15.52
C ARG A 29 12.31 -13.62 -16.33
N LEU A 30 12.38 -12.38 -15.81
CA LEU A 30 13.10 -11.31 -16.47
C LEU A 30 14.59 -11.65 -16.62
N LEU A 31 15.24 -12.06 -15.54
CA LEU A 31 16.65 -12.41 -15.55
C LEU A 31 16.94 -13.61 -16.48
N ALA A 32 16.10 -14.63 -16.43
CA ALA A 32 16.23 -15.80 -17.33
C ALA A 32 16.09 -15.38 -18.82
N ARG A 33 15.13 -14.52 -19.15
CA ARG A 33 14.96 -13.95 -20.49
C ARG A 33 16.21 -13.18 -20.96
N GLU A 34 16.92 -12.56 -20.04
CA GLU A 34 18.16 -11.82 -20.33
C GLU A 34 19.41 -12.74 -20.33
N GLY A 35 19.23 -14.05 -20.25
CA GLY A 35 20.32 -15.05 -20.27
C GLY A 35 21.11 -15.13 -18.98
N VAL A 36 20.57 -14.62 -17.87
CA VAL A 36 21.19 -14.67 -16.55
C VAL A 36 20.79 -15.99 -15.85
N ARG A 37 21.77 -16.68 -15.26
CA ARG A 37 21.49 -17.84 -14.40
C ARG A 37 20.93 -17.36 -13.06
N VAL A 38 19.86 -17.98 -12.61
CA VAL A 38 19.12 -17.60 -11.42
C VAL A 38 19.07 -18.76 -10.42
N TYR A 39 19.38 -18.46 -9.17
CA TYR A 39 19.04 -19.29 -8.03
C TYR A 39 17.90 -18.60 -7.26
N ALA A 40 16.68 -19.10 -7.37
CA ALA A 40 15.49 -18.54 -6.77
C ALA A 40 15.07 -19.33 -5.53
N SER A 41 14.96 -18.70 -4.35
CA SER A 41 14.69 -19.42 -3.11
C SER A 41 13.72 -18.72 -2.19
N ASP A 42 12.96 -19.52 -1.42
CA ASP A 42 12.06 -19.08 -0.36
C ASP A 42 12.18 -19.99 0.85
N ALA A 43 12.32 -19.41 2.05
CA ALA A 43 12.41 -20.20 3.29
C ALA A 43 11.07 -20.79 3.73
N SER A 44 9.96 -20.28 3.20
CA SER A 44 8.60 -20.74 3.52
C SER A 44 8.27 -22.04 2.82
N ASP A 45 7.62 -22.94 3.53
CA ASP A 45 6.96 -24.14 3.01
C ASP A 45 5.47 -23.93 2.69
N HIS A 46 5.00 -22.69 2.81
CA HIS A 46 3.61 -22.33 2.53
C HIS A 46 3.23 -22.65 1.07
N PRO A 47 1.98 -23.08 0.79
CA PRO A 47 1.53 -23.45 -0.56
C PRO A 47 1.83 -22.42 -1.67
N TYR A 48 1.92 -21.13 -1.35
CA TYR A 48 2.29 -20.13 -2.36
C TYR A 48 3.72 -20.31 -2.89
N ALA A 49 4.67 -20.74 -2.05
CA ALA A 49 6.05 -20.96 -2.46
C ALA A 49 6.15 -22.19 -3.39
N GLY A 50 5.37 -23.24 -3.10
CA GLY A 50 5.21 -24.40 -4.00
C GLY A 50 4.59 -24.01 -5.35
N ALA A 51 3.55 -23.16 -5.35
CA ALA A 51 2.94 -22.66 -6.58
C ALA A 51 3.92 -21.80 -7.40
N ALA A 52 4.76 -21.00 -6.74
CA ALA A 52 5.80 -20.20 -7.38
C ALA A 52 6.89 -21.10 -8.00
N ALA A 53 7.31 -22.15 -7.30
CA ALA A 53 8.25 -23.12 -7.84
C ALA A 53 7.71 -23.82 -9.08
N GLU A 54 6.44 -24.24 -9.07
CA GLU A 54 5.78 -24.81 -10.25
C GLU A 54 5.68 -23.79 -11.40
N ALA A 55 5.42 -22.52 -11.11
CA ALA A 55 5.36 -21.43 -12.10
C ALA A 55 6.73 -21.13 -12.76
N LEU A 56 7.83 -21.50 -12.11
CA LEU A 56 9.20 -21.37 -12.62
C LEU A 56 9.75 -22.67 -13.21
N LYS A 57 9.03 -23.78 -13.08
CA LYS A 57 9.42 -25.07 -13.61
C LYS A 57 9.56 -25.01 -15.14
N GLY A 58 10.70 -25.48 -15.63
CA GLY A 58 11.00 -25.45 -17.07
C GLY A 58 11.41 -24.09 -17.61
N VAL A 59 11.48 -23.03 -16.80
CA VAL A 59 12.08 -21.77 -17.20
C VAL A 59 13.60 -21.97 -17.32
N PRO A 60 14.21 -21.77 -18.50
CA PRO A 60 15.65 -21.96 -18.69
C PRO A 60 16.46 -21.13 -17.69
N TRP A 61 17.59 -21.66 -17.22
CA TRP A 61 18.54 -20.97 -16.35
C TRP A 61 18.04 -20.67 -14.93
N VAL A 62 16.87 -21.17 -14.51
CA VAL A 62 16.33 -20.96 -13.17
C VAL A 62 16.40 -22.25 -12.36
N ASP A 63 17.16 -22.22 -11.25
CA ASP A 63 17.20 -23.24 -10.21
C ASP A 63 16.35 -22.76 -9.03
N VAL A 64 15.37 -23.56 -8.56
CA VAL A 64 14.41 -23.18 -7.53
C VAL A 64 14.58 -24.04 -6.29
N GLU A 65 14.63 -23.42 -5.12
CA GLU A 65 14.67 -24.09 -3.82
C GLU A 65 13.61 -23.50 -2.87
N VAL A 66 12.78 -24.37 -2.27
CA VAL A 66 11.69 -23.99 -1.35
C VAL A 66 11.93 -24.65 0.01
N GLY A 67 11.54 -23.93 1.08
CA GLY A 67 11.69 -24.38 2.48
C GLY A 67 13.04 -23.99 3.09
N ARG A 68 14.00 -23.52 2.33
CA ARG A 68 15.30 -23.04 2.82
C ARG A 68 16.03 -22.17 1.81
N HIS A 69 17.13 -21.57 2.28
CA HIS A 69 18.11 -20.87 1.45
C HIS A 69 19.47 -21.56 1.54
N ASP A 70 20.11 -21.86 0.41
CA ASP A 70 21.51 -22.27 0.37
C ASP A 70 22.42 -21.03 0.52
N LEU A 71 22.91 -20.80 1.75
CA LEU A 71 23.76 -19.65 2.06
C LEU A 71 25.10 -19.67 1.30
N ASN A 72 25.57 -20.83 0.84
CA ASN A 72 26.79 -20.91 0.05
C ASN A 72 26.56 -20.34 -1.35
N LYS A 73 25.45 -20.72 -2.01
CA LYS A 73 25.05 -20.14 -3.30
C LYS A 73 24.87 -18.61 -3.17
N ILE A 74 24.27 -18.15 -2.08
CA ILE A 74 24.02 -16.71 -1.84
C ILE A 74 25.32 -15.92 -1.68
N ARG A 75 26.26 -16.42 -0.88
CA ARG A 75 27.57 -15.75 -0.64
C ARG A 75 28.43 -15.63 -1.89
N HIS A 76 28.22 -16.49 -2.88
CA HIS A 76 28.96 -16.50 -4.14
C HIS A 76 28.12 -15.96 -5.32
N ALA A 77 26.92 -15.45 -5.06
CA ALA A 77 26.09 -14.84 -6.09
C ALA A 77 26.73 -13.57 -6.65
N ALA A 78 26.53 -13.31 -7.92
CA ALA A 78 26.94 -12.07 -8.57
C ALA A 78 26.09 -10.86 -8.12
N GLY A 79 24.89 -11.14 -7.57
CA GLY A 79 23.99 -10.17 -6.97
C GLY A 79 22.79 -10.87 -6.37
N VAL A 80 22.04 -10.16 -5.56
CA VAL A 80 20.79 -10.61 -4.94
C VAL A 80 19.66 -9.69 -5.36
N VAL A 81 18.54 -10.26 -5.80
CA VAL A 81 17.26 -9.54 -5.96
C VAL A 81 16.33 -9.97 -4.84
N VAL A 82 15.85 -9.00 -4.06
CA VAL A 82 14.99 -9.27 -2.91
C VAL A 82 13.53 -8.88 -3.17
N SER A 83 12.61 -9.76 -2.76
CA SER A 83 11.17 -9.47 -2.75
C SER A 83 10.79 -8.60 -1.56
N PRO A 84 9.77 -7.69 -1.69
CA PRO A 84 9.37 -6.74 -0.64
C PRO A 84 8.97 -7.38 0.70
N GLY A 85 8.53 -8.64 0.70
CA GLY A 85 8.11 -9.37 1.90
C GLY A 85 9.24 -9.89 2.77
N VAL A 86 10.48 -9.93 2.26
CA VAL A 86 11.65 -10.44 2.99
C VAL A 86 12.16 -9.35 3.94
N PRO A 87 12.29 -9.65 5.25
CA PRO A 87 12.83 -8.67 6.21
C PRO A 87 14.27 -8.27 5.87
N PRO A 88 14.64 -6.98 6.02
CA PRO A 88 16.00 -6.50 5.72
C PRO A 88 17.10 -7.18 6.55
N ASP A 89 16.78 -7.61 7.76
CA ASP A 89 17.65 -8.30 8.70
C ASP A 89 17.63 -9.83 8.56
N ALA A 90 16.91 -10.36 7.57
CA ALA A 90 16.86 -11.79 7.33
C ALA A 90 18.28 -12.40 7.24
N PRO A 91 18.54 -13.54 7.88
CA PRO A 91 19.88 -14.16 7.91
C PRO A 91 20.51 -14.34 6.53
N VAL A 92 19.69 -14.61 5.53
CA VAL A 92 20.08 -14.75 4.12
C VAL A 92 20.63 -13.45 3.54
N LEU A 93 19.99 -12.31 3.81
CA LEU A 93 20.45 -10.99 3.34
C LEU A 93 21.66 -10.52 4.12
N THR A 94 21.71 -10.81 5.42
CA THR A 94 22.90 -10.54 6.25
C THR A 94 24.11 -11.33 5.73
N ALA A 95 23.94 -12.61 5.36
CA ALA A 95 25.00 -13.41 4.77
C ALA A 95 25.49 -12.84 3.42
N ALA A 96 24.60 -12.33 2.58
CA ALA A 96 24.94 -11.67 1.32
C ALA A 96 25.76 -10.40 1.56
N ARG A 97 25.31 -9.52 2.48
CA ARG A 97 26.00 -8.28 2.84
C ARG A 97 27.40 -8.54 3.40
N HIS A 98 27.56 -9.51 4.29
CA HIS A 98 28.88 -9.88 4.85
C HIS A 98 29.83 -10.44 3.77
N ALA A 99 29.31 -11.04 2.71
CA ALA A 99 30.09 -11.51 1.57
C ALA A 99 30.37 -10.41 0.52
N GLY A 100 29.88 -9.18 0.74
CA GLY A 100 30.03 -8.07 -0.21
C GLY A 100 29.15 -8.20 -1.46
N VAL A 101 28.13 -9.06 -1.44
CA VAL A 101 27.20 -9.25 -2.58
C VAL A 101 26.21 -8.09 -2.59
N ALA A 102 26.09 -7.43 -3.73
CA ALA A 102 25.13 -6.34 -3.93
C ALA A 102 23.69 -6.87 -3.87
N ILE A 103 22.84 -6.15 -3.10
CA ILE A 103 21.41 -6.46 -2.99
C ILE A 103 20.64 -5.34 -3.66
N VAL A 104 19.68 -5.70 -4.50
CA VAL A 104 18.71 -4.78 -5.10
C VAL A 104 17.29 -5.31 -4.92
N SER A 105 16.32 -4.41 -4.84
CA SER A 105 14.91 -4.78 -4.82
C SER A 105 14.43 -5.18 -6.22
N GLU A 106 13.30 -5.91 -6.27
CA GLU A 106 12.59 -6.14 -7.54
C GLU A 106 12.19 -4.82 -8.22
N LEU A 107 11.83 -3.79 -7.42
CA LEU A 107 11.53 -2.46 -7.91
C LEU A 107 12.71 -1.84 -8.67
N ASP A 108 13.92 -1.91 -8.13
CA ASP A 108 15.14 -1.37 -8.78
C ASP A 108 15.44 -2.10 -10.09
N LEU A 109 15.38 -3.42 -10.07
CA LEU A 109 15.57 -4.25 -11.27
C LEU A 109 14.53 -3.90 -12.34
N GLY A 110 13.26 -3.81 -11.94
CA GLY A 110 12.14 -3.49 -12.83
C GLY A 110 12.24 -2.07 -13.40
N PHE A 111 12.65 -1.11 -12.60
CA PHE A 111 12.85 0.28 -13.03
C PHE A 111 13.95 0.38 -14.09
N ARG A 112 15.08 -0.30 -13.88
CA ARG A 112 16.16 -0.41 -14.88
C ARG A 112 15.69 -1.07 -16.18
N ALA A 113 14.91 -2.16 -16.04
CA ALA A 113 14.37 -2.87 -17.19
C ALA A 113 13.38 -2.00 -17.98
N LEU A 114 12.50 -1.24 -17.31
CA LEU A 114 11.62 -0.29 -17.96
C LEU A 114 12.40 0.78 -18.72
N ALA A 115 13.42 1.37 -18.11
CA ALA A 115 14.25 2.39 -18.77
C ALA A 115 14.92 1.85 -20.05
N ALA A 116 15.28 0.57 -20.09
CA ALA A 116 15.93 -0.08 -21.23
C ALA A 116 14.92 -0.54 -22.30
N LEU A 117 13.80 -1.14 -21.90
CA LEU A 117 12.85 -1.80 -22.80
C LEU A 117 11.68 -0.89 -23.21
N HIS A 118 11.32 0.08 -22.39
CA HIS A 118 10.21 1.02 -22.59
C HIS A 118 10.67 2.46 -22.35
N PRO A 119 11.67 2.96 -23.09
CA PRO A 119 12.14 4.34 -22.94
C PRO A 119 10.97 5.31 -23.21
N GLY A 120 10.77 6.26 -22.30
CA GLY A 120 9.66 7.20 -22.35
C GLY A 120 8.47 6.85 -21.42
N THR A 121 8.45 5.67 -20.79
CA THR A 121 7.52 5.42 -19.67
C THR A 121 7.97 6.23 -18.46
N ARG A 122 7.09 7.10 -17.96
CA ARG A 122 7.32 7.98 -16.81
C ARG A 122 6.69 7.39 -15.55
N SER A 123 7.11 7.86 -14.38
CA SER A 123 6.64 7.31 -13.12
C SER A 123 6.24 8.38 -12.09
N ILE A 124 5.13 8.11 -11.40
CA ILE A 124 4.73 8.80 -10.17
C ILE A 124 4.89 7.80 -9.04
N ALA A 125 5.84 8.02 -8.13
CA ALA A 125 6.11 7.14 -7.01
C ALA A 125 5.44 7.66 -5.74
N ILE A 126 4.68 6.81 -5.06
CA ILE A 126 3.93 7.17 -3.87
C ILE A 126 4.45 6.37 -2.66
N THR A 127 4.95 7.08 -1.65
CA THR A 127 5.32 6.51 -0.36
C THR A 127 4.71 7.30 0.81
N GLY A 128 4.93 6.84 2.02
CA GLY A 128 4.43 7.39 3.28
C GLY A 128 4.06 6.28 4.24
N THR A 129 3.58 6.61 5.43
CA THR A 129 3.08 5.60 6.36
C THR A 129 1.68 5.16 5.95
N ASN A 130 0.75 6.08 5.80
CA ASN A 130 -0.64 5.82 5.44
C ASN A 130 -1.02 6.47 4.10
N GLY A 131 -2.12 6.01 3.49
CA GLY A 131 -2.67 6.60 2.27
C GLY A 131 -2.03 6.12 0.96
N LYS A 132 -0.89 5.45 0.97
CA LYS A 132 -0.17 4.99 -0.23
C LYS A 132 -1.07 4.34 -1.28
N THR A 133 -1.75 3.27 -0.91
CA THR A 133 -2.56 2.47 -1.85
C THR A 133 -3.70 3.29 -2.47
N THR A 134 -4.39 4.10 -1.66
CA THR A 134 -5.49 4.95 -2.14
C THR A 134 -4.96 6.01 -3.09
N THR A 135 -3.86 6.70 -2.73
CA THR A 135 -3.23 7.72 -3.58
C THR A 135 -2.71 7.11 -4.88
N THR A 136 -2.09 5.94 -4.83
CA THR A 136 -1.60 5.23 -6.03
C THR A 136 -2.75 4.86 -6.96
N ALA A 137 -3.85 4.34 -6.43
CA ALA A 137 -5.03 4.01 -7.23
C ALA A 137 -5.71 5.26 -7.81
N LEU A 138 -5.80 6.35 -7.03
CA LEU A 138 -6.31 7.64 -7.49
C LEU A 138 -5.46 8.18 -8.65
N VAL A 139 -4.13 8.22 -8.50
CA VAL A 139 -3.22 8.68 -9.57
C VAL A 139 -3.43 7.90 -10.85
N ALA A 140 -3.43 6.56 -10.79
CA ALA A 140 -3.65 5.73 -11.98
C ALA A 140 -5.03 5.98 -12.60
N HIS A 141 -6.07 6.11 -11.77
CA HIS A 141 -7.43 6.41 -12.24
C HIS A 141 -7.52 7.77 -12.92
N LEU A 142 -6.93 8.81 -12.33
CA LEU A 142 -6.95 10.17 -12.88
C LEU A 142 -6.20 10.25 -14.21
N LEU A 143 -5.04 9.59 -14.32
CA LEU A 143 -4.29 9.50 -15.58
C LEU A 143 -5.11 8.76 -16.64
N SER A 144 -5.72 7.62 -16.30
CA SER A 144 -6.54 6.84 -17.24
C SER A 144 -7.81 7.62 -17.66
N ALA A 145 -8.48 8.30 -16.71
CA ALA A 145 -9.64 9.14 -17.02
C ALA A 145 -9.30 10.33 -17.92
N ALA A 146 -8.04 10.77 -17.91
CA ALA A 146 -7.51 11.77 -18.83
C ALA A 146 -7.08 11.21 -20.20
N GLY A 147 -7.28 9.91 -20.45
CA GLY A 147 -6.91 9.24 -21.71
C GLY A 147 -5.45 8.80 -21.80
N LEU A 148 -4.68 8.92 -20.72
CA LEU A 148 -3.29 8.47 -20.69
C LEU A 148 -3.20 6.98 -20.35
N GLN A 149 -2.40 6.24 -21.10
CA GLN A 149 -2.12 4.82 -20.80
C GLN A 149 -1.34 4.72 -19.49
N SER A 150 -2.00 4.26 -18.44
CA SER A 150 -1.42 4.16 -17.10
C SER A 150 -1.86 2.90 -16.37
N THR A 151 -1.05 2.47 -15.40
CA THR A 151 -1.36 1.34 -14.52
C THR A 151 -0.71 1.51 -13.15
N THR A 152 -1.17 0.72 -12.16
CA THR A 152 -0.55 0.64 -10.84
C THR A 152 0.48 -0.47 -10.79
N ALA A 153 1.60 -0.25 -10.07
CA ALA A 153 2.64 -1.25 -9.87
C ALA A 153 3.40 -1.07 -8.54
N GLY A 154 4.37 -1.90 -8.30
CA GLY A 154 5.25 -1.86 -7.13
C GLY A 154 4.74 -2.72 -5.99
N ASN A 155 4.52 -2.14 -4.81
CA ASN A 155 4.03 -2.85 -3.63
C ASN A 155 2.57 -3.34 -3.76
N ILE A 156 1.84 -2.82 -4.73
CA ILE A 156 0.50 -3.26 -5.14
C ILE A 156 0.46 -3.46 -6.66
N GLY A 157 -0.56 -4.14 -7.15
CA GLY A 157 -0.74 -4.36 -8.58
C GLY A 157 0.23 -5.40 -9.14
N ARG A 158 0.80 -5.10 -10.31
CA ARG A 158 1.77 -5.96 -11.00
C ARG A 158 3.20 -5.63 -10.54
N PRO A 159 4.10 -6.63 -10.42
CA PRO A 159 5.53 -6.37 -10.27
C PRO A 159 6.06 -5.49 -11.42
N VAL A 160 7.03 -4.62 -11.11
CA VAL A 160 7.60 -3.71 -12.13
C VAL A 160 8.38 -4.49 -13.18
N THR A 161 9.05 -5.58 -12.79
CA THR A 161 9.73 -6.51 -13.69
C THR A 161 8.75 -7.21 -14.65
N ASP A 162 7.53 -7.52 -14.21
CA ASP A 162 6.50 -8.10 -15.07
C ASP A 162 6.00 -7.09 -16.12
N LEU A 163 5.81 -5.82 -15.70
CA LEU A 163 5.45 -4.73 -16.63
C LEU A 163 6.56 -4.48 -17.65
N ALA A 164 7.81 -4.55 -17.25
CA ALA A 164 8.94 -4.38 -18.18
C ALA A 164 8.99 -5.46 -19.27
N MET A 165 8.50 -6.67 -18.97
CA MET A 165 8.41 -7.78 -19.94
C MET A 165 7.15 -7.74 -20.81
N ALA A 166 6.16 -6.94 -20.43
CA ALA A 166 4.87 -6.89 -21.09
C ALA A 166 4.95 -6.22 -22.46
N ASN A 167 4.01 -6.57 -23.34
CA ASN A 167 3.86 -5.92 -24.65
C ASN A 167 3.13 -4.57 -24.57
N GLU A 168 2.36 -4.37 -23.48
CA GLU A 168 1.63 -3.13 -23.25
C GLU A 168 2.60 -1.98 -23.03
N ARG A 169 2.27 -0.84 -23.58
CA ARG A 169 3.05 0.40 -23.44
C ARG A 169 2.29 1.38 -22.56
N TYR A 170 2.93 1.79 -21.48
CA TYR A 170 2.37 2.78 -20.57
C TYR A 170 3.11 4.09 -20.69
N GLN A 171 2.37 5.19 -20.72
CA GLN A 171 2.93 6.54 -20.66
C GLN A 171 3.35 6.87 -19.22
N TRP A 172 2.56 6.38 -18.25
CA TRP A 172 2.77 6.61 -16.83
C TRP A 172 2.57 5.35 -16.01
N LEU A 173 3.43 5.17 -15.03
CA LEU A 173 3.24 4.20 -13.95
C LEU A 173 2.95 4.91 -12.64
N SER A 174 1.89 4.50 -11.95
CA SER A 174 1.63 4.89 -10.57
C SER A 174 2.20 3.81 -9.65
N LEU A 175 3.30 4.12 -8.97
CA LEU A 175 4.09 3.16 -8.21
C LEU A 175 3.85 3.33 -6.71
N GLU A 176 3.21 2.34 -6.06
CA GLU A 176 3.27 2.26 -4.61
C GLU A 176 4.64 1.74 -4.18
N VAL A 177 5.32 2.50 -3.32
CA VAL A 177 6.68 2.13 -2.87
C VAL A 177 6.74 2.08 -1.35
N SER A 178 7.13 0.90 -0.82
CA SER A 178 7.39 0.71 0.61
C SER A 178 8.79 1.18 1.00
N SER A 179 9.03 1.42 2.31
CA SER A 179 10.36 1.72 2.83
C SER A 179 11.35 0.59 2.56
N PHE A 180 10.90 -0.67 2.65
CA PHE A 180 11.73 -1.84 2.36
C PHE A 180 12.21 -1.89 0.90
N GLN A 181 11.33 -1.55 -0.04
CA GLN A 181 11.72 -1.46 -1.46
C GLN A 181 12.71 -0.33 -1.69
N LEU A 182 12.49 0.85 -1.10
CA LEU A 182 13.40 2.00 -1.22
C LEU A 182 14.80 1.70 -0.66
N HIS A 183 14.89 0.91 0.43
CA HIS A 183 16.16 0.52 1.05
C HIS A 183 17.13 -0.07 0.01
N ASP A 184 16.66 -1.04 -0.75
CA ASP A 184 17.44 -1.80 -1.73
C ASP A 184 17.18 -1.34 -3.18
N SER A 185 16.88 -0.03 -3.40
CA SER A 185 16.64 0.57 -4.74
C SER A 185 17.62 1.69 -5.06
N PRO A 186 18.92 1.39 -5.27
CA PRO A 186 19.92 2.42 -5.48
C PRO A 186 19.76 3.23 -6.76
N ASN A 187 19.11 2.70 -7.78
CA ASN A 187 18.95 3.34 -9.08
C ASN A 187 17.53 3.93 -9.30
N PHE A 188 16.63 3.76 -8.33
CA PHE A 188 15.26 4.24 -8.44
C PHE A 188 15.23 5.79 -8.47
N ALA A 189 14.64 6.36 -9.50
CA ALA A 189 14.58 7.80 -9.75
C ALA A 189 13.24 8.16 -10.45
N PRO A 190 12.14 8.33 -9.69
CA PRO A 190 10.86 8.71 -10.26
C PRO A 190 10.85 10.20 -10.64
N GLU A 191 10.18 10.57 -11.71
CA GLU A 191 10.04 11.96 -12.16
C GLU A 191 9.14 12.77 -11.21
N ILE A 192 8.15 12.11 -10.59
CA ILE A 192 7.29 12.71 -9.59
C ILE A 192 7.25 11.79 -8.36
N GLY A 193 7.57 12.34 -7.20
CA GLY A 193 7.47 11.61 -5.93
C GLY A 193 6.42 12.23 -5.02
N VAL A 194 5.60 11.38 -4.38
CA VAL A 194 4.59 11.78 -3.41
C VAL A 194 4.95 11.19 -2.05
N LEU A 195 5.06 12.04 -1.03
CA LEU A 195 5.22 11.64 0.37
C LEU A 195 3.99 12.06 1.16
N THR A 196 3.12 11.09 1.49
CA THR A 196 1.78 11.37 2.04
C THR A 196 1.81 11.81 3.49
N ASN A 197 2.49 11.07 4.36
CA ASN A 197 2.64 11.36 5.79
C ASN A 197 3.69 10.45 6.42
N LEU A 198 4.12 10.79 7.64
CA LEU A 198 5.04 10.01 8.46
C LEU A 198 4.44 9.78 9.84
N ALA A 199 4.40 8.53 10.27
CA ALA A 199 4.03 8.09 11.60
C ALA A 199 4.83 6.84 11.97
N PRO A 200 5.05 6.54 13.25
CA PRO A 200 5.69 5.28 13.66
C PRO A 200 4.94 4.06 13.11
N ASP A 201 5.67 3.15 12.47
CA ASP A 201 5.15 1.89 11.94
C ASP A 201 6.31 0.91 11.77
N HIS A 202 6.01 -0.38 11.59
CA HIS A 202 7.00 -1.42 11.33
C HIS A 202 8.16 -1.51 12.34
N LEU A 203 7.92 -1.18 13.64
CA LEU A 203 8.94 -1.27 14.70
C LEU A 203 9.29 -2.71 15.06
N ASP A 204 8.57 -3.69 14.54
CA ASP A 204 8.92 -5.11 14.53
C ASP A 204 10.06 -5.43 13.53
N ARG A 205 10.35 -4.53 12.59
CA ARG A 205 11.33 -4.71 11.51
C ARG A 205 12.42 -3.63 11.45
N TYR A 206 12.22 -2.51 12.12
CA TYR A 206 13.18 -1.41 12.18
C TYR A 206 13.71 -1.21 13.60
N PRO A 207 15.00 -0.95 13.77
CA PRO A 207 15.59 -0.71 15.10
C PRO A 207 15.08 0.59 15.73
N SER A 208 14.57 1.54 14.94
CA SER A 208 13.99 2.79 15.43
C SER A 208 13.08 3.43 14.37
N VAL A 209 12.27 4.40 14.81
CA VAL A 209 11.40 5.20 13.93
C VAL A 209 12.24 6.01 12.94
N GLU A 210 13.39 6.53 13.37
CA GLU A 210 14.30 7.31 12.53
C GLU A 210 14.87 6.47 11.39
N ALA A 211 15.21 5.20 11.65
CA ALA A 211 15.67 4.26 10.61
C ALA A 211 14.58 4.01 9.56
N TYR A 212 13.32 3.86 10.00
CA TYR A 212 12.16 3.74 9.12
C TYR A 212 11.96 5.00 8.25
N TYR A 213 12.09 6.19 8.82
CA TYR A 213 11.98 7.45 8.08
C TYR A 213 13.17 7.67 7.15
N ALA A 214 14.37 7.26 7.55
CA ALA A 214 15.57 7.31 6.70
C ALA A 214 15.36 6.49 5.42
N ASP A 215 14.78 5.30 5.50
CA ASP A 215 14.47 4.51 4.32
C ASP A 215 13.42 5.18 3.42
N LYS A 216 12.40 5.84 3.99
CA LYS A 216 11.45 6.63 3.16
C LYS A 216 12.12 7.82 2.47
N ARG A 217 13.14 8.44 3.10
CA ARG A 217 13.92 9.51 2.51
C ARG A 217 14.65 9.06 1.24
N LEU A 218 14.90 7.76 1.07
CA LEU A 218 15.52 7.21 -0.12
C LEU A 218 14.66 7.36 -1.39
N LEU A 219 13.39 7.77 -1.29
CA LEU A 219 12.60 8.27 -2.41
C LEU A 219 13.34 9.38 -3.17
N PHE A 220 14.12 10.19 -2.47
CA PHE A 220 14.86 11.34 -3.00
C PHE A 220 16.33 11.04 -3.31
N ARG A 221 16.76 9.76 -3.24
CA ARG A 221 18.19 9.38 -3.36
C ARG A 221 18.83 9.91 -4.63
N ASN A 222 18.13 9.83 -5.75
CA ASN A 222 18.63 10.22 -7.07
C ASN A 222 17.97 11.51 -7.58
N ALA A 223 17.49 12.36 -6.68
CA ALA A 223 16.80 13.60 -7.00
C ALA A 223 17.62 14.54 -7.88
N THR A 224 17.02 15.03 -8.94
CA THR A 224 17.56 16.03 -9.86
C THR A 224 16.79 17.36 -9.77
N ALA A 225 17.24 18.38 -10.47
CA ALA A 225 16.57 19.68 -10.53
C ALA A 225 15.20 19.61 -11.28
N ASP A 226 15.03 18.63 -12.15
CA ASP A 226 13.85 18.48 -13.00
C ASP A 226 12.72 17.70 -12.32
N ASP A 227 13.00 17.04 -11.18
CA ASP A 227 12.02 16.21 -10.47
C ASP A 227 11.02 17.05 -9.67
N ILE A 228 9.86 16.47 -9.39
CA ILE A 228 8.79 17.12 -8.66
C ILE A 228 8.41 16.30 -7.42
N TRP A 229 8.32 16.98 -6.29
CA TRP A 229 8.00 16.37 -5.00
C TRP A 229 6.70 16.93 -4.44
N VAL A 230 5.67 16.10 -4.40
CA VAL A 230 4.35 16.39 -3.82
C VAL A 230 4.39 16.04 -2.34
N LEU A 231 4.30 17.02 -1.47
CA LEU A 231 4.56 16.88 -0.04
C LEU A 231 3.38 17.36 0.79
N ASN A 232 3.11 16.68 1.89
CA ASN A 232 2.10 17.08 2.87
C ASN A 232 2.59 18.27 3.71
N ALA A 233 1.97 19.42 3.55
CA ALA A 233 2.31 20.62 4.31
C ALA A 233 1.87 20.57 5.78
N ASP A 234 0.90 19.70 6.10
CA ASP A 234 0.41 19.53 7.47
C ASP A 234 1.30 18.58 8.30
N ASP A 235 2.27 17.92 7.67
CA ASP A 235 3.20 17.00 8.32
C ASP A 235 4.63 17.58 8.31
N ARG A 236 5.03 18.11 9.48
CA ARG A 236 6.37 18.71 9.64
C ARG A 236 7.50 17.76 9.32
N LEU A 237 7.36 16.46 9.65
CA LEU A 237 8.41 15.46 9.39
C LEU A 237 8.59 15.22 7.89
N VAL A 238 7.50 15.26 7.10
CA VAL A 238 7.56 15.19 5.64
C VAL A 238 8.39 16.35 5.07
N LEU A 239 8.12 17.58 5.53
CA LEU A 239 8.86 18.77 5.08
C LEU A 239 10.33 18.74 5.49
N GLU A 240 10.63 18.25 6.70
CA GLU A 240 12.00 18.07 7.18
C GLU A 240 12.78 17.03 6.38
N LEU A 241 12.16 15.90 6.03
CA LEU A 241 12.75 14.86 5.20
C LEU A 241 13.15 15.38 3.80
N ALA A 242 12.34 16.26 3.22
CA ALA A 242 12.57 16.84 1.89
C ALA A 242 13.49 18.07 1.89
N ARG A 243 13.96 18.51 3.07
CA ARG A 243 14.84 19.69 3.17
C ARG A 243 16.16 19.47 2.44
N GLY A 244 16.54 20.43 1.60
CA GLY A 244 17.79 20.37 0.81
C GLY A 244 17.78 19.39 -0.35
N VAL A 245 16.70 18.67 -0.59
CA VAL A 245 16.55 17.78 -1.75
C VAL A 245 16.44 18.63 -3.03
N ALA A 246 17.10 18.24 -4.11
CA ALA A 246 16.96 18.87 -5.43
C ALA A 246 15.53 18.69 -5.99
N GLY A 247 15.15 19.48 -6.99
CA GLY A 247 13.82 19.44 -7.60
C GLY A 247 12.79 20.38 -6.96
N ARG A 248 11.66 20.55 -7.62
CA ARG A 248 10.57 21.44 -7.22
C ARG A 248 9.65 20.77 -6.20
N LYS A 249 9.36 21.45 -5.10
CA LYS A 249 8.41 21.02 -4.08
C LYS A 249 7.07 21.70 -4.32
N VAL A 250 6.01 20.91 -4.36
CA VAL A 250 4.62 21.36 -4.41
C VAL A 250 3.87 20.73 -3.22
N LEU A 251 2.98 21.50 -2.61
CA LEU A 251 2.43 21.20 -1.31
C LEU A 251 0.93 20.92 -1.38
N PHE A 252 0.47 19.94 -0.63
CA PHE A 252 -0.96 19.79 -0.36
C PHE A 252 -1.26 19.90 1.13
N SER A 253 -2.46 20.38 1.48
CA SER A 253 -2.86 20.63 2.86
C SER A 253 -4.37 20.46 3.07
N LEU A 254 -4.74 20.05 4.29
CA LEU A 254 -6.12 20.13 4.79
C LEU A 254 -6.34 21.37 5.65
N ALA A 255 -5.28 21.96 6.19
CA ALA A 255 -5.35 22.98 7.23
C ALA A 255 -5.07 24.42 6.73
N GLN A 256 -4.39 24.56 5.60
CA GLN A 256 -3.94 25.86 5.10
C GLN A 256 -3.91 25.93 3.57
N SER A 257 -3.86 27.13 3.02
CA SER A 257 -3.66 27.33 1.59
C SER A 257 -2.31 26.78 1.14
N ALA A 258 -2.30 26.05 0.03
CA ALA A 258 -1.16 25.38 -0.57
C ALA A 258 -1.34 25.30 -2.10
N ASP A 259 -0.48 24.55 -2.83
CA ASP A 259 -0.70 24.32 -4.27
C ASP A 259 -1.97 23.48 -4.52
N ALA A 260 -2.29 22.54 -3.62
CA ALA A 260 -3.59 21.89 -3.55
C ALA A 260 -4.07 21.86 -2.10
N TRP A 261 -5.29 22.32 -1.81
CA TRP A 261 -5.77 22.32 -0.43
C TRP A 261 -7.28 22.13 -0.32
N TYR A 262 -7.69 21.81 0.90
CA TYR A 262 -9.10 21.74 1.25
C TYR A 262 -9.55 23.06 1.88
N ASP A 263 -10.45 23.78 1.20
CA ASP A 263 -11.13 24.95 1.71
C ASP A 263 -12.36 24.50 2.49
N ALA A 264 -12.25 24.50 3.82
CA ALA A 264 -13.26 23.94 4.72
C ALA A 264 -14.61 24.70 4.63
N GLU A 265 -14.56 25.98 4.33
CA GLU A 265 -15.73 26.83 4.01
C GLU A 265 -15.47 27.56 2.69
N PRO A 266 -15.99 27.09 1.56
CA PRO A 266 -17.26 26.38 1.28
C PRO A 266 -17.17 24.85 1.05
N ARG A 267 -16.24 24.13 1.64
CA ARG A 267 -16.05 22.68 1.50
C ARG A 267 -15.62 22.26 0.09
N VAL A 268 -14.60 22.90 -0.42
CA VAL A 268 -14.08 22.74 -1.79
C VAL A 268 -12.65 22.22 -1.75
N LEU A 269 -12.33 21.23 -2.58
CA LEU A 269 -10.95 20.91 -2.91
C LEU A 269 -10.48 21.92 -3.97
N ARG A 270 -9.35 22.56 -3.74
CA ARG A 270 -8.74 23.55 -4.64
C ARG A 270 -7.41 23.06 -5.20
N LEU A 271 -7.07 23.52 -6.40
CA LEU A 271 -5.80 23.24 -7.07
C LEU A 271 -5.34 24.51 -7.78
N GLY A 272 -4.11 24.96 -7.54
CA GLY A 272 -3.59 26.21 -8.12
C GLY A 272 -4.41 27.46 -7.82
N GLY A 273 -5.13 27.49 -6.67
CA GLY A 273 -6.04 28.57 -6.31
C GLY A 273 -7.48 28.43 -6.81
N GLU A 274 -7.71 27.60 -7.82
CA GLU A 274 -9.01 27.42 -8.46
C GLU A 274 -9.84 26.28 -7.83
N PRO A 275 -11.18 26.36 -7.81
CA PRO A 275 -12.03 25.27 -7.35
C PRO A 275 -11.89 24.04 -8.25
N LEU A 276 -11.63 22.87 -7.66
CA LEU A 276 -11.50 21.60 -8.37
C LEU A 276 -12.79 20.77 -8.31
N ILE A 277 -13.24 20.41 -7.10
CA ILE A 277 -14.52 19.74 -6.84
C ILE A 277 -15.06 20.11 -5.45
N GLN A 278 -16.37 19.99 -5.27
CA GLN A 278 -17.01 20.02 -3.94
C GLN A 278 -16.69 18.75 -3.16
N ARG A 279 -16.58 18.84 -1.83
CA ARG A 279 -16.27 17.70 -0.95
C ARG A 279 -17.28 16.55 -1.09
N ASP A 280 -18.56 16.86 -1.25
CA ASP A 280 -19.63 15.87 -1.40
C ASP A 280 -19.60 15.12 -2.74
N GLN A 281 -18.93 15.67 -3.75
CA GLN A 281 -18.68 15.01 -5.03
C GLN A 281 -17.53 13.97 -4.97
N LEU A 282 -16.72 14.00 -3.89
CA LEU A 282 -15.68 13.00 -3.65
C LEU A 282 -16.28 11.81 -2.88
N HIS A 283 -16.48 10.69 -3.56
CA HIS A 283 -17.09 9.48 -3.00
C HIS A 283 -16.13 8.65 -2.13
N LEU A 284 -15.33 9.33 -1.31
CA LEU A 284 -14.40 8.73 -0.35
C LEU A 284 -14.71 9.27 1.05
N LEU A 285 -14.75 8.38 2.04
CA LEU A 285 -15.01 8.71 3.42
C LEU A 285 -13.75 9.20 4.14
N GLY A 286 -13.93 10.17 5.05
CA GLY A 286 -12.89 10.68 5.93
C GLY A 286 -11.97 11.74 5.29
N ASP A 287 -11.40 12.60 6.15
CA ASP A 287 -10.53 13.70 5.71
C ASP A 287 -9.16 13.23 5.25
N HIS A 288 -8.67 12.09 5.76
CA HIS A 288 -7.47 11.46 5.25
C HIS A 288 -7.59 11.10 3.75
N ASN A 289 -8.79 10.79 3.26
CA ASN A 289 -9.02 10.55 1.85
C ASN A 289 -9.16 11.85 1.03
N VAL A 290 -9.53 12.97 1.67
CA VAL A 290 -9.40 14.30 1.05
C VAL A 290 -7.93 14.62 0.82
N ALA A 291 -7.06 14.38 1.82
CA ALA A 291 -5.61 14.54 1.67
C ALA A 291 -5.04 13.64 0.56
N ASN A 292 -5.44 12.37 0.49
CA ASN A 292 -5.04 11.44 -0.58
C ASN A 292 -5.50 11.96 -1.97
N ALA A 293 -6.71 12.52 -2.07
CA ALA A 293 -7.25 13.08 -3.32
C ALA A 293 -6.50 14.34 -3.75
N LEU A 294 -6.15 15.23 -2.81
CA LEU A 294 -5.34 16.43 -3.08
C LEU A 294 -3.93 16.05 -3.55
N ALA A 295 -3.27 15.10 -2.88
CA ALA A 295 -1.96 14.60 -3.26
C ALA A 295 -1.98 13.98 -4.68
N ALA A 296 -2.99 13.16 -4.98
CA ALA A 296 -3.13 12.55 -6.30
C ALA A 296 -3.45 13.58 -7.39
N ALA A 297 -4.36 14.52 -7.12
CA ALA A 297 -4.73 15.59 -8.04
C ALA A 297 -3.51 16.47 -8.39
N LEU A 298 -2.73 16.86 -7.38
CA LEU A 298 -1.53 17.66 -7.55
C LEU A 298 -0.46 16.90 -8.35
N ALA A 299 -0.20 15.63 -8.03
CA ALA A 299 0.76 14.80 -8.78
C ALA A 299 0.37 14.64 -10.25
N VAL A 300 -0.91 14.43 -10.53
CA VAL A 300 -1.40 14.27 -11.92
C VAL A 300 -1.45 15.61 -12.65
N HIS A 301 -1.70 16.72 -11.96
CA HIS A 301 -1.57 18.06 -12.53
C HIS A 301 -0.14 18.35 -12.98
N GLU A 302 0.83 18.00 -12.15
CA GLU A 302 2.27 18.12 -12.45
C GLU A 302 2.72 17.19 -13.58
N ALA A 303 1.98 16.10 -13.81
CA ALA A 303 2.15 15.24 -14.99
C ALA A 303 1.57 15.86 -16.28
N GLY A 304 0.94 17.05 -16.20
CA GLY A 304 0.41 17.79 -17.33
C GLY A 304 -1.07 17.58 -17.64
N VAL A 305 -1.83 16.93 -16.73
CA VAL A 305 -3.27 16.71 -16.93
C VAL A 305 -4.07 17.99 -16.60
N PRO A 306 -4.99 18.43 -17.46
CA PRO A 306 -5.84 19.58 -17.22
C PRO A 306 -6.75 19.40 -15.99
N MET A 307 -6.97 20.47 -15.22
CA MET A 307 -7.80 20.46 -14.02
C MET A 307 -9.23 19.95 -14.23
N SER A 308 -9.82 20.25 -15.39
CA SER A 308 -11.18 19.77 -15.75
C SER A 308 -11.27 18.26 -15.79
N LEU A 309 -10.26 17.58 -16.34
CA LEU A 309 -10.18 16.12 -16.39
C LEU A 309 -9.88 15.52 -15.01
N ILE A 310 -9.02 16.17 -14.22
CA ILE A 310 -8.75 15.78 -12.83
C ILE A 310 -10.04 15.83 -12.01
N GLY A 311 -10.79 16.93 -12.07
CA GLY A 311 -12.07 17.08 -11.37
C GLY A 311 -13.11 16.04 -11.79
N ALA A 312 -13.20 15.73 -13.09
CA ALA A 312 -14.08 14.67 -13.61
C ALA A 312 -13.66 13.28 -13.08
N GLY A 313 -12.35 13.00 -13.09
CA GLY A 313 -11.80 11.76 -12.58
C GLY A 313 -12.03 11.56 -11.08
N LEU A 314 -11.88 12.61 -10.27
CA LEU A 314 -12.17 12.55 -8.83
C LEU A 314 -13.64 12.22 -8.53
N ARG A 315 -14.59 12.79 -9.31
CA ARG A 315 -16.03 12.46 -9.18
C ARG A 315 -16.34 11.02 -9.54
N SER A 316 -15.62 10.43 -10.48
CA SER A 316 -15.84 9.06 -10.93
C SER A 316 -15.15 8.01 -10.07
N PHE A 317 -14.14 8.37 -9.29
CA PHE A 317 -13.41 7.43 -8.44
C PHE A 317 -14.29 6.86 -7.33
N ARG A 318 -14.13 5.58 -7.06
CA ARG A 318 -14.82 4.88 -5.97
C ARG A 318 -13.79 4.29 -5.01
N ALA A 319 -14.19 4.12 -3.75
CA ALA A 319 -13.33 3.49 -2.75
C ALA A 319 -12.84 2.12 -3.22
N LEU A 320 -11.59 1.82 -2.92
CA LEU A 320 -11.03 0.51 -3.20
C LEU A 320 -11.76 -0.56 -2.37
N PRO A 321 -11.91 -1.78 -2.90
CA PRO A 321 -12.50 -2.87 -2.14
C PRO A 321 -11.82 -3.03 -0.78
N HIS A 322 -12.62 -3.22 0.26
CA HIS A 322 -12.18 -3.46 1.64
C HIS A 322 -11.43 -2.30 2.32
N ARG A 323 -11.55 -1.07 1.81
CA ARG A 323 -10.94 0.16 2.38
C ARG A 323 -11.99 1.25 2.55
N LEU A 324 -12.60 1.33 3.75
CA LEU A 324 -13.72 2.23 4.03
C LEU A 324 -14.72 2.27 2.87
N GLU A 325 -14.97 1.12 2.30
CA GLU A 325 -15.78 0.93 1.12
C GLU A 325 -17.27 0.98 1.49
N PRO A 326 -18.03 1.99 1.03
CA PRO A 326 -19.47 1.97 1.16
C PRO A 326 -20.04 0.80 0.32
N VAL A 327 -20.65 -0.18 0.99
CA VAL A 327 -21.23 -1.35 0.31
C VAL A 327 -22.64 -1.01 -0.16
N ARG A 328 -23.50 -0.63 0.78
CA ARG A 328 -24.92 -0.36 0.54
C ARG A 328 -25.51 0.44 1.70
N GLU A 329 -26.57 1.21 1.42
CA GLU A 329 -27.43 1.76 2.44
C GLU A 329 -28.72 0.95 2.51
N VAL A 330 -29.03 0.35 3.68
CA VAL A 330 -30.21 -0.45 3.94
C VAL A 330 -30.98 0.19 5.10
N ASN A 331 -32.26 0.50 4.93
CA ASN A 331 -33.10 1.15 5.94
C ASN A 331 -32.48 2.43 6.52
N ARG A 332 -31.79 3.23 5.70
CA ARG A 332 -31.02 4.43 6.07
C ARG A 332 -29.82 4.12 6.98
N VAL A 333 -29.32 2.89 7.03
CA VAL A 333 -28.07 2.49 7.67
C VAL A 333 -27.02 2.25 6.59
N LEU A 334 -25.90 2.96 6.67
CA LEU A 334 -24.79 2.82 5.73
C LEU A 334 -23.85 1.68 6.17
N TRP A 335 -23.67 0.68 5.33
CA TRP A 335 -22.75 -0.44 5.57
C TRP A 335 -21.41 -0.19 4.92
N ILE A 336 -20.32 -0.25 5.71
CA ILE A 336 -18.97 0.11 5.30
C ILE A 336 -18.04 -1.07 5.52
N ASN A 337 -17.34 -1.46 4.47
CA ASN A 337 -16.37 -2.55 4.48
C ASN A 337 -14.94 -1.97 4.55
N ASP A 338 -14.30 -2.18 5.69
CA ASP A 338 -12.89 -1.84 5.92
C ASP A 338 -12.12 -3.09 6.38
N SER A 339 -12.43 -4.24 5.78
CA SER A 339 -11.83 -5.52 6.13
C SER A 339 -10.29 -5.53 6.07
N LYS A 340 -9.67 -4.63 5.33
CA LYS A 340 -8.22 -4.46 5.23
C LYS A 340 -7.60 -3.80 6.47
N ALA A 341 -8.37 -3.22 7.38
CA ALA A 341 -7.91 -2.72 8.66
C ALA A 341 -7.55 -3.89 9.59
N THR A 342 -6.36 -4.43 9.46
CA THR A 342 -5.88 -5.61 10.20
C THR A 342 -4.99 -5.27 11.40
N ASN A 343 -4.96 -4.01 11.83
CA ASN A 343 -4.28 -3.51 13.04
C ASN A 343 -5.05 -2.35 13.67
N ILE A 344 -4.69 -1.99 14.89
CA ILE A 344 -5.35 -0.93 15.69
C ILE A 344 -5.26 0.43 14.98
N ALA A 345 -4.09 0.77 14.43
CA ALA A 345 -3.87 2.06 13.77
C ALA A 345 -4.81 2.27 12.56
N ALA A 346 -5.03 1.22 11.76
CA ALA A 346 -5.96 1.29 10.63
C ALA A 346 -7.41 1.47 11.09
N THR A 347 -7.84 0.73 12.11
CA THR A 347 -9.18 0.88 12.70
C THR A 347 -9.37 2.24 13.35
N THR A 348 -8.33 2.81 14.00
CA THR A 348 -8.35 4.19 14.51
C THR A 348 -8.69 5.17 13.40
N VAL A 349 -8.02 5.10 12.24
CA VAL A 349 -8.31 5.95 11.08
C VAL A 349 -9.75 5.79 10.60
N ALA A 350 -10.25 4.53 10.56
CA ALA A 350 -11.62 4.25 10.14
C ALA A 350 -12.66 4.82 11.11
N VAL A 351 -12.45 4.68 12.41
CA VAL A 351 -13.33 5.23 13.46
C VAL A 351 -13.36 6.77 13.39
N LEU A 352 -12.21 7.41 13.25
CA LEU A 352 -12.12 8.88 13.11
C LEU A 352 -12.81 9.40 11.84
N ALA A 353 -12.87 8.58 10.79
CA ALA A 353 -13.56 8.93 9.54
C ALA A 353 -15.09 8.90 9.66
N MET A 354 -15.65 8.31 10.71
CA MET A 354 -17.11 8.22 10.90
C MET A 354 -17.68 9.58 11.31
N GLN A 355 -18.59 10.11 10.50
CA GLN A 355 -19.29 11.38 10.75
C GLN A 355 -20.70 11.19 11.34
N ARG A 356 -21.14 9.94 11.49
CA ARG A 356 -22.45 9.55 12.05
C ARG A 356 -22.26 8.50 13.14
N PRO A 357 -23.23 8.27 14.03
CA PRO A 357 -23.17 7.16 14.96
C PRO A 357 -23.00 5.84 14.22
N PHE A 358 -22.32 4.87 14.85
CA PHE A 358 -22.03 3.61 14.16
C PHE A 358 -21.98 2.40 15.11
N VAL A 359 -22.16 1.23 14.54
CA VAL A 359 -21.88 -0.07 15.13
C VAL A 359 -20.53 -0.56 14.56
N LEU A 360 -19.60 -0.96 15.43
CA LEU A 360 -18.28 -1.44 15.03
C LEU A 360 -18.18 -2.97 15.10
N LEU A 361 -17.77 -3.62 14.02
CA LEU A 361 -17.42 -5.05 14.01
C LEU A 361 -15.90 -5.19 14.19
N LEU A 362 -15.50 -5.70 15.37
CA LEU A 362 -14.12 -5.74 15.83
C LEU A 362 -13.71 -7.16 16.19
N GLY A 363 -12.67 -7.73 15.55
CA GLY A 363 -12.24 -9.09 15.86
C GLY A 363 -11.59 -9.84 14.72
N GLY A 364 -11.20 -11.07 15.01
CA GLY A 364 -10.38 -11.91 14.16
C GLY A 364 -9.21 -12.50 14.96
N ARG A 365 -8.07 -12.78 14.30
CA ARG A 365 -6.86 -13.24 14.99
C ARG A 365 -6.04 -12.06 15.50
N HIS A 366 -5.85 -12.00 16.81
CA HIS A 366 -5.10 -10.95 17.52
C HIS A 366 -3.63 -10.86 17.08
N LYS A 367 -3.05 -9.64 17.13
CA LYS A 367 -1.66 -9.37 16.72
C LYS A 367 -0.77 -8.82 17.86
N GLY A 368 -1.22 -8.87 19.11
CA GLY A 368 -0.44 -8.47 20.28
C GLY A 368 -0.66 -7.02 20.76
N GLU A 369 -1.34 -6.17 19.98
CA GLU A 369 -1.62 -4.77 20.38
C GLU A 369 -2.92 -4.70 21.21
N PRO A 370 -2.95 -3.99 22.37
CA PRO A 370 -4.16 -3.84 23.18
C PRO A 370 -5.20 -2.96 22.48
N TYR A 371 -6.49 -3.28 22.68
CA TYR A 371 -7.62 -2.51 22.12
C TYR A 371 -7.97 -1.26 22.95
N THR A 372 -7.41 -1.10 24.13
CA THR A 372 -7.70 0.01 25.05
C THR A 372 -7.55 1.40 24.43
N GLY A 373 -6.63 1.56 23.47
CA GLY A 373 -6.44 2.82 22.74
C GLY A 373 -7.64 3.25 21.89
N LEU A 374 -8.56 2.34 21.57
CA LEU A 374 -9.77 2.66 20.82
C LEU A 374 -10.88 3.25 21.73
N ALA A 375 -10.90 2.94 23.02
CA ALA A 375 -12.00 3.31 23.92
C ALA A 375 -12.33 4.82 23.90
N PRO A 376 -11.38 5.75 24.01
CA PRO A 376 -11.68 7.19 23.95
C PRO A 376 -12.32 7.63 22.62
N LEU A 377 -11.98 6.97 21.51
CA LEU A 377 -12.48 7.30 20.18
C LEU A 377 -13.89 6.75 19.93
N LEU A 378 -14.28 5.73 20.66
CA LEU A 378 -15.57 5.06 20.54
C LEU A 378 -16.64 5.70 21.43
N ALA A 379 -16.25 6.39 22.51
CA ALA A 379 -17.15 6.86 23.57
C ALA A 379 -18.33 7.71 23.09
N ASP A 380 -18.12 8.61 22.13
CA ASP A 380 -19.14 9.58 21.70
C ASP A 380 -20.11 9.05 20.66
N ARG A 381 -19.63 8.24 19.71
CA ARG A 381 -20.38 7.89 18.49
C ARG A 381 -20.58 6.40 18.26
N CYS A 382 -19.84 5.53 18.95
CA CYS A 382 -20.03 4.08 18.81
C CYS A 382 -21.24 3.63 19.64
N ARG A 383 -22.28 3.14 18.97
CA ARG A 383 -23.46 2.60 19.64
C ARG A 383 -23.20 1.25 20.29
N LEU A 384 -22.44 0.42 19.60
CA LEU A 384 -22.16 -0.94 20.01
C LEU A 384 -20.90 -1.42 19.31
N VAL A 385 -20.03 -2.08 20.05
CA VAL A 385 -18.96 -2.91 19.51
C VAL A 385 -19.45 -4.36 19.48
N ILE A 386 -19.39 -5.02 18.35
CA ILE A 386 -19.65 -6.46 18.25
C ILE A 386 -18.29 -7.15 18.08
N ALA A 387 -17.84 -7.77 19.16
CA ALA A 387 -16.58 -8.50 19.21
C ALA A 387 -16.75 -9.92 18.68
N TYR A 388 -15.80 -10.44 17.88
CA TYR A 388 -15.89 -11.77 17.29
C TYR A 388 -14.53 -12.45 17.09
N GLY A 389 -14.55 -13.73 16.70
CA GLY A 389 -13.38 -14.52 16.41
C GLY A 389 -12.49 -14.79 17.63
N GLU A 390 -11.25 -15.21 17.40
CA GLU A 390 -10.27 -15.51 18.46
C GLU A 390 -10.04 -14.31 19.40
N ALA A 391 -10.01 -13.10 18.86
CA ALA A 391 -9.80 -11.88 19.64
C ALA A 391 -11.02 -11.45 20.47
N GLY A 392 -12.21 -11.99 20.22
CA GLY A 392 -13.45 -11.50 20.81
C GLY A 392 -13.44 -11.40 22.35
N ARG A 393 -12.80 -12.36 23.05
CA ARG A 393 -12.65 -12.31 24.52
C ARG A 393 -11.71 -11.20 24.98
N LEU A 394 -10.62 -10.97 24.26
CA LEU A 394 -9.65 -9.93 24.59
C LEU A 394 -10.23 -8.54 24.33
N VAL A 395 -10.98 -8.36 23.24
CA VAL A 395 -11.73 -7.12 22.95
C VAL A 395 -12.69 -6.81 24.09
N GLU A 396 -13.41 -7.83 24.60
CA GLU A 396 -14.32 -7.68 25.74
C GLU A 396 -13.58 -7.29 27.03
N GLN A 397 -12.39 -7.86 27.29
CA GLN A 397 -11.56 -7.52 28.42
C GLN A 397 -11.04 -6.08 28.37
N ASP A 398 -10.57 -5.64 27.20
CA ASP A 398 -9.94 -4.34 27.01
C ASP A 398 -10.95 -3.19 26.93
N LEU A 399 -12.14 -3.41 26.35
CA LEU A 399 -13.15 -2.38 26.11
C LEU A 399 -14.40 -2.52 26.99
N GLY A 400 -14.57 -3.64 27.69
CA GLY A 400 -15.73 -3.90 28.54
C GLY A 400 -15.88 -2.84 29.64
N GLY A 401 -17.11 -2.36 29.83
CA GLY A 401 -17.41 -1.28 30.77
C GLY A 401 -17.04 0.13 30.31
N GLN A 402 -16.30 0.28 29.20
CA GLN A 402 -15.94 1.58 28.62
C GLN A 402 -16.85 1.95 27.43
N VAL A 403 -17.31 0.95 26.69
CA VAL A 403 -18.23 1.10 25.55
C VAL A 403 -19.29 0.00 25.59
N PRO A 404 -20.50 0.20 25.02
CA PRO A 404 -21.46 -0.88 24.82
C PRO A 404 -20.83 -1.98 23.96
N LEU A 405 -20.85 -3.23 24.42
CA LEU A 405 -20.19 -4.34 23.76
C LEU A 405 -21.01 -5.63 23.87
N GLU A 406 -21.07 -6.36 22.76
CA GLU A 406 -21.62 -7.72 22.67
C GLU A 406 -20.63 -8.64 21.94
N ARG A 407 -20.80 -9.95 22.11
CA ARG A 407 -20.04 -10.95 21.34
C ARG A 407 -20.92 -11.67 20.35
N GLY A 408 -20.41 -11.80 19.11
CA GLY A 408 -20.98 -12.65 18.08
C GLY A 408 -20.30 -14.01 17.99
N SER A 409 -21.05 -15.04 17.61
CA SER A 409 -20.57 -16.42 17.53
C SER A 409 -20.04 -16.80 16.15
N THR A 410 -20.79 -16.50 15.10
CA THR A 410 -20.40 -16.66 13.70
C THR A 410 -20.38 -15.31 13.01
N PHE A 411 -19.77 -15.23 11.85
CA PHE A 411 -19.69 -13.95 11.14
C PHE A 411 -21.07 -13.50 10.62
N GLU A 412 -21.94 -14.43 10.29
CA GLU A 412 -23.35 -14.19 9.95
C GLU A 412 -24.13 -13.61 11.16
N ASP A 413 -23.92 -14.17 12.36
CA ASP A 413 -24.51 -13.67 13.62
C ASP A 413 -24.01 -12.24 13.91
N VAL A 414 -22.74 -11.94 13.69
CA VAL A 414 -22.14 -10.60 13.86
C VAL A 414 -22.82 -9.58 12.96
N VAL A 415 -23.01 -9.90 11.69
CA VAL A 415 -23.66 -9.00 10.70
C VAL A 415 -25.16 -8.82 11.04
N ALA A 416 -25.85 -9.90 11.41
CA ALA A 416 -27.26 -9.82 11.78
C ALA A 416 -27.48 -8.96 13.04
N ARG A 417 -26.68 -9.14 14.10
CA ARG A 417 -26.72 -8.31 15.32
C ARG A 417 -26.45 -6.84 15.01
N ALA A 418 -25.48 -6.55 14.12
CA ALA A 418 -25.21 -5.18 13.72
C ALA A 418 -26.43 -4.52 13.06
N GLY A 419 -27.14 -5.25 12.21
CA GLY A 419 -28.37 -4.76 11.59
C GLY A 419 -29.49 -4.47 12.61
N LEU A 420 -29.59 -5.29 13.67
CA LEU A 420 -30.57 -5.07 14.75
C LEU A 420 -30.20 -3.90 15.66
N ALA A 421 -28.91 -3.66 15.91
CA ALA A 421 -28.43 -2.60 16.79
C ALA A 421 -28.41 -1.22 16.13
N ALA A 422 -28.18 -1.18 14.82
CA ALA A 422 -28.10 0.06 14.06
C ALA A 422 -29.47 0.72 13.87
N ARG A 423 -29.50 2.04 13.95
CA ARG A 423 -30.71 2.87 13.78
C ARG A 423 -30.64 3.63 12.45
N PRO A 424 -31.79 4.06 11.89
CA PRO A 424 -31.78 4.92 10.72
C PRO A 424 -30.91 6.17 10.91
N GLY A 425 -29.94 6.39 10.01
CA GLY A 425 -28.95 7.46 10.09
C GLY A 425 -27.58 6.99 10.60
N ASP A 426 -27.47 5.79 11.14
CA ASP A 426 -26.20 5.19 11.59
C ASP A 426 -25.38 4.59 10.44
N ALA A 427 -24.17 4.15 10.79
CA ALA A 427 -23.37 3.26 9.95
C ALA A 427 -23.10 1.92 10.66
N VAL A 428 -22.85 0.86 9.89
CA VAL A 428 -22.20 -0.37 10.36
C VAL A 428 -20.82 -0.43 9.73
N LEU A 429 -19.79 -0.44 10.55
CA LEU A 429 -18.39 -0.42 10.15
C LEU A 429 -17.73 -1.76 10.43
N LEU A 430 -17.39 -2.52 9.38
CA LEU A 430 -16.44 -3.62 9.51
C LEU A 430 -15.03 -3.07 9.47
N SER A 431 -14.38 -2.86 10.62
CA SER A 431 -12.97 -2.45 10.73
C SER A 431 -12.32 -3.26 11.86
N PRO A 432 -11.81 -4.45 11.53
CA PRO A 432 -11.60 -5.53 12.49
C PRO A 432 -10.42 -5.37 13.45
N ALA A 433 -9.44 -4.52 13.17
CA ALA A 433 -8.15 -4.40 13.87
C ALA A 433 -7.32 -5.70 13.94
N CYS A 434 -7.78 -6.77 13.34
CA CYS A 434 -7.23 -8.12 13.42
C CYS A 434 -7.01 -8.73 12.05
N SER A 435 -6.06 -9.67 11.94
CA SER A 435 -6.02 -10.55 10.78
C SER A 435 -7.26 -11.46 10.74
N SER A 436 -7.51 -12.08 9.59
CA SER A 436 -8.75 -12.85 9.35
C SER A 436 -8.55 -14.38 9.40
N TYR A 437 -7.33 -14.83 9.68
CA TYR A 437 -6.92 -16.24 9.50
C TYR A 437 -7.54 -17.24 10.51
N ASP A 438 -8.32 -16.77 11.46
CA ASP A 438 -9.11 -17.59 12.36
C ASP A 438 -10.42 -18.09 11.74
N MET A 439 -11.01 -17.29 10.83
CA MET A 439 -12.33 -17.59 10.23
C MET A 439 -12.31 -17.57 8.69
N PHE A 440 -11.28 -16.99 8.06
CA PHE A 440 -11.18 -16.78 6.61
C PHE A 440 -9.75 -17.02 6.12
N LYS A 441 -9.58 -17.31 4.83
CA LYS A 441 -8.25 -17.49 4.20
C LYS A 441 -7.45 -16.20 4.17
N ASN A 442 -8.11 -15.05 4.05
CA ASN A 442 -7.50 -13.73 3.97
C ASN A 442 -8.55 -12.62 4.24
N TYR A 443 -8.12 -11.37 4.30
CA TYR A 443 -9.01 -10.23 4.52
C TYR A 443 -9.95 -9.98 3.34
N GLU A 444 -9.57 -10.35 2.14
CA GLU A 444 -10.40 -10.25 0.94
C GLU A 444 -11.64 -11.14 1.06
N GLU A 445 -11.47 -12.39 1.48
CA GLU A 445 -12.60 -13.31 1.70
C GLU A 445 -13.53 -12.83 2.82
N ARG A 446 -12.98 -12.31 3.94
CA ARG A 446 -13.78 -11.69 5.01
C ARG A 446 -14.59 -10.51 4.48
N GLY A 447 -13.98 -9.62 3.73
CA GLY A 447 -14.66 -8.46 3.16
C GLY A 447 -15.67 -8.82 2.08
N ALA A 448 -15.40 -9.82 1.25
CA ALA A 448 -16.35 -10.34 0.25
C ALA A 448 -17.55 -11.02 0.92
N THR A 449 -17.33 -11.76 2.00
CA THR A 449 -18.41 -12.37 2.79
C THR A 449 -19.27 -11.29 3.45
N PHE A 450 -18.66 -10.24 4.03
CA PHE A 450 -19.41 -9.10 4.56
C PHE A 450 -20.29 -8.45 3.49
N ARG A 451 -19.71 -8.15 2.32
CA ARG A 451 -20.46 -7.57 1.18
C ARG A 451 -21.66 -8.46 0.83
N ARG A 452 -21.45 -9.75 0.62
CA ARG A 452 -22.52 -10.70 0.26
C ARG A 452 -23.64 -10.74 1.30
N LEU A 453 -23.30 -10.72 2.60
CA LEU A 453 -24.29 -10.71 3.68
C LEU A 453 -25.09 -9.40 3.67
N VAL A 454 -24.44 -8.26 3.47
CA VAL A 454 -25.08 -6.94 3.41
C VAL A 454 -25.98 -6.81 2.16
N GLU A 455 -25.56 -7.35 1.02
CA GLU A 455 -26.36 -7.35 -0.22
C GLU A 455 -27.63 -8.21 -0.10
N ALA A 456 -27.64 -9.17 0.82
CA ALA A 456 -28.78 -10.04 1.10
C ALA A 456 -29.79 -9.45 2.12
N LEU A 457 -29.46 -8.32 2.80
CA LEU A 457 -30.37 -7.60 3.69
C LEU A 457 -31.38 -6.78 2.87
#